data_7b3224461a66bb7f3be6b08f6710913f
#
_entry.id   7b3224461a66bb7f3be6b08f6710913f
#
_cell.length_a   1.000
_cell.length_b   1.000
_cell.length_c   1.000
_cell.angle_alpha   90.00
_cell.angle_beta   90.00
_cell.angle_gamma   90.00
#
_symmetry.space_group_name_H-M   'P 1'
#
loop_
_entity.id
_entity.type
_entity.pdbx_description
1 polymer ?
#
loop_
_entity_poly.entity_id
_entity_poly.type
_entity_poly.pdbx_seq_one_letter_code
_entity_poly.pdbx_strand_id
1 'polypeptide(L)'
;IPVNEESKTGENLLWGEYSKNKYLAEKKTIENSNLYNFKYTIFRPFYIYGIGNNLDRENYFFSRIKYNLPIYIPSKNNIIQFGYVEDLVSAIEGSIENSDFYNQIFNISGDEYLTMSEFTEICGKVMAKKAVIKYINTEEKKIKARDWFPFREINLFGDISKLENTGFRNTYSLIQGLEKTYKYNDENDLITEPILNKLEIEN
;
A
#
# COMPACT_ATOMS: atom_id res chain seq x y z
N ILE A 1 -17.14 2.68 3.88
CA ILE A 1 -16.84 4.10 4.07
C ILE A 1 -15.33 4.23 4.09
N PRO A 2 -14.75 5.13 3.29
CA PRO A 2 -13.31 5.43 3.32
C PRO A 2 -12.87 5.85 4.73
N VAL A 3 -11.67 5.45 5.13
CA VAL A 3 -11.07 5.91 6.40
C VAL A 3 -10.59 7.34 6.21
N ASN A 4 -11.02 8.26 7.08
CA ASN A 4 -10.54 9.63 7.13
C ASN A 4 -9.67 9.87 8.38
N GLU A 5 -9.10 11.07 8.53
CA GLU A 5 -8.20 11.39 9.63
C GLU A 5 -8.90 11.40 11.00
N GLU A 6 -10.21 11.62 11.02
CA GLU A 6 -11.06 11.58 12.23
C GLU A 6 -11.51 10.17 12.61
N SER A 7 -11.22 9.19 11.77
CA SER A 7 -11.55 7.79 12.05
C SER A 7 -10.83 7.31 13.31
N LYS A 8 -11.50 6.43 14.07
CA LYS A 8 -10.97 5.89 15.34
C LYS A 8 -9.58 5.27 15.13
N THR A 9 -8.60 5.77 15.87
CA THR A 9 -7.23 5.25 15.91
C THR A 9 -6.98 4.45 17.19
N GLY A 10 -5.92 3.66 17.23
CA GLY A 10 -5.51 2.90 18.41
C GLY A 10 -5.01 1.50 18.09
N GLU A 11 -5.02 0.66 19.12
CA GLU A 11 -4.68 -0.76 18.97
C GLU A 11 -5.72 -1.48 18.11
N ASN A 12 -5.25 -2.27 17.15
CA ASN A 12 -6.08 -3.06 16.26
C ASN A 12 -5.58 -4.50 16.25
N LEU A 13 -6.49 -5.47 16.47
CA LEU A 13 -6.15 -6.88 16.56
C LEU A 13 -5.45 -7.45 15.30
N LEU A 14 -5.76 -6.89 14.12
CA LEU A 14 -5.16 -7.34 12.85
C LEU A 14 -3.70 -6.88 12.68
N TRP A 15 -3.34 -5.74 13.29
CA TRP A 15 -2.01 -5.14 13.19
C TRP A 15 -1.20 -5.27 14.48
N GLY A 16 -1.84 -5.66 15.60
CA GLY A 16 -1.21 -5.92 16.88
C GLY A 16 -0.33 -4.75 17.36
N GLU A 17 0.83 -5.09 17.91
CA GLU A 17 1.82 -4.12 18.43
C GLU A 17 2.23 -3.04 17.42
N TYR A 18 2.23 -3.34 16.13
CA TYR A 18 2.54 -2.34 15.11
C TYR A 18 1.56 -1.17 15.15
N SER A 19 0.24 -1.42 15.16
CA SER A 19 -0.76 -0.35 15.22
C SER A 19 -0.71 0.42 16.52
N LYS A 20 -0.50 -0.27 17.63
CA LYS A 20 -0.34 0.34 18.94
C LYS A 20 0.87 1.29 18.98
N ASN A 21 2.02 0.84 18.49
CA ASN A 21 3.25 1.64 18.50
C ASN A 21 3.14 2.85 17.56
N LYS A 22 2.50 2.71 16.39
CA LYS A 22 2.23 3.85 15.50
C LYS A 22 1.30 4.88 16.14
N TYR A 23 0.23 4.44 16.79
CA TYR A 23 -0.67 5.31 17.55
C TYR A 23 0.05 6.05 18.68
N LEU A 24 0.86 5.34 19.48
CA LEU A 24 1.62 5.95 20.57
C LEU A 24 2.65 6.96 20.07
N ALA A 25 3.33 6.68 18.95
CA ALA A 25 4.28 7.59 18.31
C ALA A 25 3.57 8.89 17.86
N GLU A 26 2.43 8.77 17.20
CA GLU A 26 1.61 9.93 16.80
C GLU A 26 1.18 10.76 18.01
N LYS A 27 0.59 10.11 19.01
CA LYS A 27 0.18 10.77 20.26
C LYS A 27 1.34 11.49 20.93
N LYS A 28 2.51 10.82 21.02
CA LYS A 28 3.70 11.40 21.65
C LYS A 28 4.26 12.60 20.87
N THR A 29 4.18 12.58 19.55
CA THR A 29 4.56 13.70 18.69
C THR A 29 3.69 14.93 19.00
N ILE A 30 2.38 14.75 19.09
CA ILE A 30 1.42 15.82 19.39
C ILE A 30 1.66 16.38 20.79
N GLU A 31 1.80 15.53 21.80
CA GLU A 31 2.10 15.93 23.18
C GLU A 31 3.40 16.76 23.28
N ASN A 32 4.46 16.27 22.62
CA ASN A 32 5.77 16.94 22.65
C ASN A 32 5.77 18.24 21.84
N SER A 33 5.00 18.33 20.76
CA SER A 33 4.82 19.58 20.01
C SER A 33 4.28 20.70 20.91
N ASN A 34 3.26 20.38 21.73
CA ASN A 34 2.71 21.33 22.70
C ASN A 34 3.70 21.70 23.81
N LEU A 35 4.48 20.72 24.29
CA LEU A 35 5.44 20.94 25.40
C LEU A 35 6.68 21.73 24.95
N TYR A 36 7.21 21.45 23.77
CA TYR A 36 8.46 22.01 23.26
C TYR A 36 8.27 23.05 22.16
N ASN A 37 7.01 23.38 21.82
CA ASN A 37 6.63 24.40 20.84
C ASN A 37 7.29 24.23 19.46
N PHE A 38 7.26 23.00 18.90
CA PHE A 38 7.63 22.74 17.53
C PHE A 38 6.42 22.42 16.66
N LYS A 39 6.54 22.58 15.34
CA LYS A 39 5.51 22.22 14.38
C LYS A 39 5.73 20.78 13.89
N TYR A 40 4.64 20.08 13.59
CA TYR A 40 4.68 18.73 13.01
C TYR A 40 3.74 18.60 11.83
N THR A 41 4.02 17.65 10.98
CA THR A 41 3.09 17.11 9.98
C THR A 41 3.15 15.59 10.09
N ILE A 42 2.00 14.93 10.16
CA ILE A 42 1.91 13.48 10.23
C ILE A 42 1.20 13.00 8.97
N PHE A 43 1.87 12.16 8.20
CA PHE A 43 1.25 11.44 7.09
C PHE A 43 0.89 10.03 7.52
N ARG A 44 -0.33 9.60 7.20
CA ARG A 44 -0.85 8.23 7.38
C ARG A 44 -0.97 7.55 6.02
N PRO A 45 0.12 6.95 5.52
CA PRO A 45 0.10 6.30 4.23
C PRO A 45 -0.67 4.98 4.30
N PHE A 46 -1.42 4.68 3.23
CA PHE A 46 -1.98 3.36 2.99
C PHE A 46 -0.88 2.42 2.45
N TYR A 47 -1.18 1.50 1.53
CA TYR A 47 -0.12 0.68 0.95
C TYR A 47 0.75 1.52 0.00
N ILE A 48 1.98 1.83 0.44
CA ILE A 48 2.96 2.49 -0.43
C ILE A 48 3.68 1.43 -1.26
N TYR A 49 3.82 1.72 -2.54
CA TYR A 49 4.56 0.90 -3.51
C TYR A 49 5.56 1.78 -4.27
N GLY A 50 6.46 1.14 -5.00
CA GLY A 50 7.41 1.85 -5.86
C GLY A 50 8.85 1.40 -5.69
N ILE A 51 9.73 2.09 -6.39
CA ILE A 51 11.18 1.80 -6.41
C ILE A 51 11.74 1.83 -4.99
N GLY A 52 12.52 0.81 -4.64
CA GLY A 52 13.14 0.69 -3.32
C GLY A 52 12.23 0.08 -2.25
N ASN A 53 11.04 -0.41 -2.60
CA ASN A 53 10.20 -1.14 -1.65
C ASN A 53 10.91 -2.42 -1.20
N ASN A 54 11.19 -2.51 0.10
CA ASN A 54 11.83 -3.67 0.72
C ASN A 54 10.84 -4.79 1.08
N LEU A 55 9.55 -4.59 0.82
CA LEU A 55 8.52 -5.60 0.99
C LEU A 55 8.22 -6.23 -0.35
N ASP A 56 8.12 -7.55 -0.40
CA ASP A 56 7.77 -8.28 -1.62
C ASP A 56 6.26 -8.16 -1.90
N ARG A 57 5.84 -6.97 -2.35
CA ARG A 57 4.46 -6.66 -2.70
C ARG A 57 4.26 -6.70 -4.19
N GLU A 58 4.77 -5.70 -4.92
CA GLU A 58 4.67 -5.61 -6.38
C GLU A 58 5.40 -6.77 -7.04
N ASN A 59 6.57 -7.15 -6.53
CA ASN A 59 7.35 -8.25 -7.06
C ASN A 59 6.67 -9.61 -6.89
N TYR A 60 5.79 -9.77 -5.90
CA TYR A 60 4.96 -10.97 -5.82
C TYR A 60 4.15 -11.20 -7.11
N PHE A 61 3.60 -10.13 -7.68
CA PHE A 61 2.84 -10.18 -8.93
C PHE A 61 3.77 -10.24 -10.14
N PHE A 62 4.75 -9.35 -10.21
CA PHE A 62 5.69 -9.26 -11.33
C PHE A 62 6.45 -10.57 -11.54
N SER A 63 6.94 -11.20 -10.49
CA SER A 63 7.67 -12.46 -10.57
C SER A 63 6.78 -13.58 -11.13
N ARG A 64 5.56 -13.74 -10.61
CA ARG A 64 4.66 -14.79 -11.08
C ARG A 64 4.23 -14.58 -12.53
N ILE A 65 3.98 -13.34 -12.95
CA ILE A 65 3.67 -13.01 -14.34
C ILE A 65 4.89 -13.24 -15.24
N LYS A 66 6.10 -12.83 -14.80
CA LYS A 66 7.36 -13.03 -15.55
C LYS A 66 7.60 -14.50 -15.86
N TYR A 67 7.40 -15.36 -14.88
CA TYR A 67 7.65 -16.81 -14.94
C TYR A 67 6.40 -17.63 -15.34
N ASN A 68 5.32 -16.98 -15.80
CA ASN A 68 4.06 -17.61 -16.24
C ASN A 68 3.42 -18.53 -15.19
N LEU A 69 3.52 -18.13 -13.93
CA LEU A 69 2.92 -18.84 -12.80
C LEU A 69 1.56 -18.22 -12.44
N PRO A 70 0.62 -19.02 -11.90
CA PRO A 70 -0.64 -18.48 -11.41
C PRO A 70 -0.42 -17.60 -10.18
N ILE A 71 -1.25 -16.56 -10.06
CA ILE A 71 -1.29 -15.67 -8.90
C ILE A 71 -2.48 -16.07 -8.05
N TYR A 72 -2.21 -16.57 -6.86
CA TYR A 72 -3.24 -16.95 -5.91
C TYR A 72 -3.61 -15.76 -5.04
N ILE A 73 -4.86 -15.33 -5.09
CA ILE A 73 -5.39 -14.23 -4.30
C ILE A 73 -6.55 -14.70 -3.39
N PRO A 74 -6.80 -14.02 -2.25
CA PRO A 74 -7.96 -14.32 -1.42
C PRO A 74 -9.27 -14.12 -2.17
N SER A 75 -10.24 -15.03 -1.98
CA SER A 75 -11.51 -15.03 -2.72
C SER A 75 -12.43 -13.85 -2.39
N LYS A 76 -12.28 -13.21 -1.22
CA LYS A 76 -13.05 -12.02 -0.85
C LYS A 76 -12.80 -10.82 -1.74
N ASN A 77 -11.64 -10.80 -2.41
CA ASN A 77 -11.30 -9.75 -3.39
C ASN A 77 -11.51 -8.33 -2.85
N ASN A 78 -10.93 -8.06 -1.68
CA ASN A 78 -11.11 -6.81 -0.96
C ASN A 78 -10.62 -5.58 -1.75
N ILE A 79 -11.26 -4.43 -1.45
CA ILE A 79 -10.90 -3.13 -2.02
C ILE A 79 -9.70 -2.56 -1.27
N ILE A 80 -8.72 -2.10 -2.01
CA ILE A 80 -7.50 -1.50 -1.50
C ILE A 80 -7.15 -0.24 -2.29
N GLN A 81 -6.23 0.52 -1.73
CA GLN A 81 -5.71 1.74 -2.32
C GLN A 81 -4.19 1.76 -2.15
N PHE A 82 -3.49 2.13 -3.22
CA PHE A 82 -2.03 2.19 -3.25
C PHE A 82 -1.55 3.61 -3.47
N GLY A 83 -0.56 4.04 -2.71
CA GLY A 83 0.14 5.30 -2.93
C GLY A 83 1.52 5.07 -3.55
N TYR A 84 1.89 5.85 -4.54
CA TYR A 84 3.21 5.78 -5.14
C TYR A 84 4.23 6.52 -4.28
N VAL A 85 5.42 5.94 -4.13
CA VAL A 85 6.44 6.47 -3.22
C VAL A 85 6.89 7.88 -3.57
N GLU A 86 6.98 8.23 -4.87
CA GLU A 86 7.39 9.58 -5.28
C GLU A 86 6.32 10.63 -4.93
N ASP A 87 5.03 10.28 -4.96
CA ASP A 87 3.96 11.18 -4.53
C ASP A 87 4.01 11.41 -3.00
N LEU A 88 4.34 10.37 -2.21
CA LEU A 88 4.59 10.54 -0.78
C LEU A 88 5.79 11.48 -0.53
N VAL A 89 6.88 11.33 -1.29
CA VAL A 89 8.05 12.23 -1.18
C VAL A 89 7.63 13.66 -1.53
N SER A 90 6.88 13.86 -2.63
CA SER A 90 6.39 15.19 -3.04
C SER A 90 5.50 15.83 -1.97
N ALA A 91 4.64 15.04 -1.31
CA ALA A 91 3.82 15.55 -0.19
C ALA A 91 4.68 15.97 1.00
N ILE A 92 5.70 15.20 1.34
CA ILE A 92 6.66 15.54 2.41
C ILE A 92 7.42 16.82 2.05
N GLU A 93 7.95 16.94 0.85
CA GLU A 93 8.65 18.14 0.38
C GLU A 93 7.73 19.36 0.40
N GLY A 94 6.50 19.24 -0.10
CA GLY A 94 5.50 20.31 -0.11
C GLY A 94 5.03 20.74 1.29
N SER A 95 5.25 19.90 2.31
CA SER A 95 4.91 20.22 3.70
C SER A 95 5.98 21.03 4.43
N ILE A 96 7.21 21.07 3.89
CA ILE A 96 8.32 21.79 4.51
C ILE A 96 8.08 23.28 4.37
N GLU A 97 8.14 24.02 5.51
CA GLU A 97 7.92 25.46 5.59
C GLU A 97 6.55 25.95 5.07
N ASN A 98 5.56 25.05 4.99
CA ASN A 98 4.21 25.34 4.55
C ASN A 98 3.24 25.33 5.73
N SER A 99 2.66 26.50 6.07
CA SER A 99 1.78 26.66 7.24
C SER A 99 0.50 25.82 7.18
N ASP A 100 0.02 25.46 6.00
CA ASP A 100 -1.19 24.66 5.82
C ASP A 100 -1.02 23.21 6.33
N PHE A 101 0.23 22.80 6.47
CA PHE A 101 0.59 21.48 6.98
C PHE A 101 0.93 21.48 8.48
N TYR A 102 1.12 22.65 9.11
CA TYR A 102 1.56 22.70 10.49
C TYR A 102 0.50 22.18 11.48
N ASN A 103 0.94 21.28 12.34
CA ASN A 103 0.12 20.62 13.36
C ASN A 103 -1.07 19.85 12.76
N GLN A 104 -0.87 19.26 11.58
CA GLN A 104 -1.89 18.54 10.87
C GLN A 104 -1.53 17.06 10.69
N ILE A 105 -2.56 16.26 10.50
CA ILE A 105 -2.50 14.85 10.15
C ILE A 105 -3.19 14.70 8.80
N PHE A 106 -2.58 13.98 7.86
CA PHE A 106 -3.12 13.73 6.53
C PHE A 106 -3.05 12.26 6.18
N ASN A 107 -4.14 11.72 5.66
CA ASN A 107 -4.09 10.49 4.89
C ASN A 107 -3.40 10.75 3.55
N ILE A 108 -2.63 9.76 3.06
CA ILE A 108 -2.00 9.83 1.74
C ILE A 108 -2.05 8.48 1.05
N SER A 109 -2.48 8.49 -0.19
CA SER A 109 -2.54 7.34 -1.10
C SER A 109 -2.72 7.84 -2.54
N GLY A 110 -2.76 6.94 -3.51
CA GLY A 110 -3.21 7.27 -4.88
C GLY A 110 -4.72 7.44 -4.95
N ASP A 111 -5.23 7.80 -6.12
CA ASP A 111 -6.63 8.15 -6.33
C ASP A 111 -7.52 6.92 -6.59
N GLU A 112 -6.92 5.80 -7.02
CA GLU A 112 -7.66 4.63 -7.47
C GLU A 112 -8.00 3.68 -6.33
N TYR A 113 -9.27 3.30 -6.26
CA TYR A 113 -9.78 2.21 -5.44
C TYR A 113 -9.95 0.98 -6.32
N LEU A 114 -9.34 -0.13 -5.96
CA LEU A 114 -9.36 -1.34 -6.79
C LEU A 114 -9.34 -2.61 -5.94
N THR A 115 -9.80 -3.68 -6.53
CA THR A 115 -9.70 -5.01 -5.96
C THR A 115 -8.33 -5.63 -6.24
N MET A 116 -7.98 -6.70 -5.52
CA MET A 116 -6.72 -7.42 -5.79
C MET A 116 -6.68 -8.07 -7.17
N SER A 117 -7.84 -8.47 -7.72
CA SER A 117 -7.90 -8.97 -9.10
C SER A 117 -7.60 -7.87 -10.12
N GLU A 118 -8.19 -6.69 -9.96
CA GLU A 118 -7.92 -5.55 -10.83
C GLU A 118 -6.45 -5.11 -10.75
N PHE A 119 -5.87 -5.07 -9.54
CA PHE A 119 -4.44 -4.79 -9.36
C PHE A 119 -3.57 -5.83 -10.10
N THR A 120 -3.93 -7.11 -10.00
CA THR A 120 -3.22 -8.20 -10.70
C THR A 120 -3.30 -8.04 -12.23
N GLU A 121 -4.47 -7.67 -12.75
CA GLU A 121 -4.67 -7.42 -14.18
C GLU A 121 -3.86 -6.20 -14.66
N ILE A 122 -3.79 -5.15 -13.84
CA ILE A 122 -2.97 -3.96 -14.14
C ILE A 122 -1.48 -4.34 -14.19
N CYS A 123 -0.98 -5.14 -13.25
CA CYS A 123 0.39 -5.67 -13.32
C CYS A 123 0.63 -6.44 -14.62
N GLY A 124 -0.34 -7.26 -15.05
CA GLY A 124 -0.27 -7.97 -16.33
C GLY A 124 -0.20 -7.01 -17.52
N LYS A 125 -1.01 -5.96 -17.54
CA LYS A 125 -1.01 -4.92 -18.59
C LYS A 125 0.35 -4.22 -18.66
N VAL A 126 0.90 -3.79 -17.51
CA VAL A 126 2.21 -3.15 -17.42
C VAL A 126 3.32 -4.03 -18.01
N MET A 127 3.25 -5.33 -17.81
CA MET A 127 4.23 -6.29 -18.31
C MET A 127 3.93 -6.79 -19.74
N ALA A 128 2.86 -6.30 -20.38
CA ALA A 128 2.34 -6.82 -21.67
C ALA A 128 2.16 -8.35 -21.66
N LYS A 129 1.76 -8.92 -20.51
CA LYS A 129 1.50 -10.34 -20.30
C LYS A 129 0.14 -10.57 -19.64
N LYS A 130 -0.48 -11.71 -19.94
CA LYS A 130 -1.72 -12.10 -19.26
C LYS A 130 -1.41 -12.67 -17.88
N ALA A 131 -1.96 -12.05 -16.84
CA ALA A 131 -1.95 -12.63 -15.51
C ALA A 131 -2.97 -13.79 -15.40
N VAL A 132 -2.58 -14.88 -14.77
CA VAL A 132 -3.47 -16.01 -14.48
C VAL A 132 -3.84 -15.96 -13.00
N ILE A 133 -5.09 -15.61 -12.71
CA ILE A 133 -5.58 -15.45 -11.34
C ILE A 133 -6.27 -16.74 -10.88
N LYS A 134 -5.94 -17.18 -9.68
CA LYS A 134 -6.66 -18.24 -8.95
C LYS A 134 -7.10 -17.73 -7.58
N TYR A 135 -8.30 -18.11 -7.15
CA TYR A 135 -8.89 -17.66 -5.90
C TYR A 135 -8.76 -18.73 -4.81
N ILE A 136 -8.39 -18.29 -3.60
CA ILE A 136 -8.30 -19.14 -2.41
C ILE A 136 -9.34 -18.69 -1.39
N ASN A 137 -10.22 -19.59 -0.99
CA ASN A 137 -11.15 -19.34 0.11
C ASN A 137 -10.45 -19.60 1.46
N THR A 138 -10.07 -18.50 2.12
CA THR A 138 -9.36 -18.53 3.41
C THR A 138 -10.18 -19.10 4.54
N GLU A 139 -11.51 -18.88 4.54
CA GLU A 139 -12.41 -19.38 5.58
C GLU A 139 -12.59 -20.89 5.46
N GLU A 140 -12.81 -21.40 4.27
CA GLU A 140 -12.95 -22.83 4.00
C GLU A 140 -11.66 -23.60 4.33
N LYS A 141 -10.51 -23.05 3.90
CA LYS A 141 -9.19 -23.67 4.17
C LYS A 141 -8.69 -23.40 5.58
N LYS A 142 -9.34 -22.56 6.40
CA LYS A 142 -8.93 -22.14 7.75
C LYS A 142 -7.50 -21.61 7.82
N ILE A 143 -7.10 -20.80 6.87
CA ILE A 143 -5.76 -20.20 6.74
C ILE A 143 -5.88 -18.68 6.70
N LYS A 144 -4.77 -17.98 6.92
CA LYS A 144 -4.71 -16.51 6.79
C LYS A 144 -4.10 -16.13 5.44
N ALA A 145 -4.63 -15.09 4.79
CA ALA A 145 -4.06 -14.58 3.55
C ALA A 145 -2.54 -14.33 3.67
N ARG A 146 -2.08 -13.80 4.81
CA ARG A 146 -0.67 -13.52 5.07
C ARG A 146 0.24 -14.75 5.14
N ASP A 147 -0.30 -15.94 5.10
CA ASP A 147 0.50 -17.17 5.08
C ASP A 147 1.13 -17.42 3.69
N TRP A 148 0.57 -16.82 2.62
CA TRP A 148 1.11 -16.93 1.25
C TRP A 148 1.09 -15.63 0.45
N PHE A 149 0.23 -14.65 0.85
CA PHE A 149 -0.10 -13.45 0.07
C PHE A 149 0.46 -12.19 0.75
N PRO A 150 1.01 -11.23 0.00
CA PRO A 150 1.69 -10.08 0.61
C PRO A 150 0.75 -9.07 1.29
N PHE A 151 -0.57 -9.22 1.13
CA PHE A 151 -1.56 -8.32 1.72
C PHE A 151 -2.50 -9.02 2.69
N ARG A 152 -3.14 -8.24 3.56
CA ARG A 152 -4.22 -8.73 4.43
C ARG A 152 -5.53 -8.79 3.66
N GLU A 153 -6.40 -9.72 4.02
CA GLU A 153 -7.74 -9.87 3.45
C GLU A 153 -8.72 -8.89 4.14
N ILE A 154 -8.53 -7.60 3.89
CA ILE A 154 -9.34 -6.51 4.43
C ILE A 154 -9.55 -5.44 3.37
N ASN A 155 -10.66 -4.70 3.48
CA ASN A 155 -10.78 -3.44 2.77
C ASN A 155 -9.88 -2.40 3.44
N LEU A 156 -8.99 -1.77 2.67
CA LEU A 156 -8.08 -0.75 3.16
C LEU A 156 -7.95 0.38 2.14
N PHE A 157 -8.77 1.39 2.31
CA PHE A 157 -8.79 2.59 1.48
C PHE A 157 -9.26 3.78 2.31
N GLY A 158 -8.89 4.98 1.93
CA GLY A 158 -9.16 6.19 2.70
C GLY A 158 -9.48 7.41 1.86
N ASP A 159 -9.94 8.41 2.54
CA ASP A 159 -10.19 9.75 2.01
C ASP A 159 -8.89 10.56 2.13
N ILE A 160 -8.42 11.12 1.02
CA ILE A 160 -7.24 11.98 0.93
C ILE A 160 -7.61 13.46 0.66
N SER A 161 -8.89 13.78 0.63
CA SER A 161 -9.38 15.11 0.27
C SER A 161 -8.82 16.22 1.16
N LYS A 162 -8.53 15.92 2.43
CA LYS A 162 -7.88 16.87 3.34
C LYS A 162 -6.49 17.27 2.82
N LEU A 163 -5.70 16.33 2.34
CA LEU A 163 -4.40 16.61 1.73
C LEU A 163 -4.56 17.37 0.40
N GLU A 164 -5.52 16.96 -0.43
CA GLU A 164 -5.80 17.66 -1.70
C GLU A 164 -6.23 19.11 -1.51
N ASN A 165 -6.91 19.44 -0.41
CA ASN A 165 -7.31 20.80 -0.07
C ASN A 165 -6.12 21.73 0.22
N THR A 166 -4.91 21.20 0.48
CA THR A 166 -3.67 21.99 0.55
C THR A 166 -3.09 22.34 -0.82
N GLY A 167 -3.71 21.90 -1.92
CA GLY A 167 -3.21 22.03 -3.28
C GLY A 167 -2.36 20.84 -3.76
N PHE A 168 -2.10 19.86 -2.89
CA PHE A 168 -1.42 18.61 -3.30
C PHE A 168 -2.24 17.87 -4.36
N ARG A 169 -1.55 17.26 -5.31
CA ARG A 169 -2.14 16.32 -6.27
C ARG A 169 -1.16 15.17 -6.51
N ASN A 170 -1.67 13.96 -6.62
CA ASN A 170 -0.88 12.83 -7.10
C ASN A 170 -0.40 13.11 -8.53
N THR A 171 0.87 12.88 -8.77
CA THR A 171 1.50 13.07 -10.08
C THR A 171 1.35 11.83 -10.95
N TYR A 172 1.29 10.68 -10.32
CA TYR A 172 1.29 9.38 -11.00
C TYR A 172 -0.04 8.65 -10.81
N SER A 173 -0.62 8.18 -11.92
CA SER A 173 -1.62 7.12 -11.86
C SER A 173 -0.99 5.80 -11.40
N LEU A 174 -1.80 4.85 -10.94
CA LEU A 174 -1.31 3.52 -10.53
C LEU A 174 -0.52 2.83 -11.65
N ILE A 175 -1.01 2.92 -12.89
CA ILE A 175 -0.34 2.32 -14.05
C ILE A 175 1.04 2.94 -14.26
N GLN A 176 1.16 4.26 -14.25
CA GLN A 176 2.43 4.95 -14.44
C GLN A 176 3.46 4.61 -13.35
N GLY A 177 3.02 4.59 -12.10
CA GLY A 177 3.89 4.19 -10.99
C GLY A 177 4.34 2.73 -11.09
N LEU A 178 3.43 1.81 -11.49
CA LEU A 178 3.77 0.41 -11.69
C LEU A 178 4.71 0.20 -12.90
N GLU A 179 4.53 0.94 -14.00
CA GLU A 179 5.43 0.90 -15.16
C GLU A 179 6.86 1.32 -14.76
N LYS A 180 7.02 2.43 -14.02
CA LYS A 180 8.32 2.86 -13.51
C LYS A 180 8.93 1.82 -12.59
N THR A 181 8.14 1.28 -11.66
CA THR A 181 8.59 0.28 -10.69
C THR A 181 9.01 -1.02 -11.39
N TYR A 182 8.17 -1.52 -12.30
CA TYR A 182 8.47 -2.73 -13.07
C TYR A 182 9.76 -2.56 -13.89
N LYS A 183 9.85 -1.47 -14.65
CA LYS A 183 11.04 -1.19 -15.47
C LYS A 183 12.31 -1.18 -14.63
N TYR A 184 12.32 -0.44 -13.53
CA TYR A 184 13.46 -0.38 -12.63
C TYR A 184 13.82 -1.76 -12.06
N ASN A 185 12.83 -2.50 -11.58
CA ASN A 185 13.06 -3.81 -10.96
C ASN A 185 13.54 -4.85 -11.99
N ASP A 186 13.06 -4.78 -13.23
CA ASP A 186 13.48 -5.69 -14.31
C ASP A 186 14.91 -5.36 -14.79
N GLU A 187 15.24 -4.08 -15.01
CA GLU A 187 16.56 -3.61 -15.41
C GLU A 187 17.65 -3.87 -14.36
N ASN A 188 17.29 -4.02 -13.08
CA ASN A 188 18.21 -4.29 -11.97
C ASN A 188 18.14 -5.72 -11.45
N ASP A 189 17.56 -6.65 -12.21
CA ASP A 189 17.42 -8.07 -11.85
C ASP A 189 16.75 -8.34 -10.49
N LEU A 190 15.86 -7.44 -10.05
CA LEU A 190 15.14 -7.57 -8.78
C LEU A 190 13.89 -8.46 -8.88
N ILE A 191 13.47 -8.83 -10.10
CA ILE A 191 12.35 -9.73 -10.34
C ILE A 191 12.89 -11.14 -10.57
N THR A 192 13.08 -11.88 -9.49
CA THR A 192 13.60 -13.24 -9.48
C THR A 192 12.49 -14.28 -9.57
N GLU A 193 12.86 -15.53 -9.88
CA GLU A 193 11.91 -16.64 -9.84
C GLU A 193 11.36 -16.81 -8.39
N PRO A 194 10.04 -16.84 -8.21
CA PRO A 194 9.47 -16.89 -6.88
C PRO A 194 9.62 -18.27 -6.25
N ILE A 195 9.93 -18.32 -4.97
CA ILE A 195 9.82 -19.54 -4.17
C ILE A 195 8.34 -19.77 -3.88
N LEU A 196 7.78 -20.83 -4.47
CA LEU A 196 6.39 -21.18 -4.25
C LEU A 196 6.21 -21.76 -2.84
N ASN A 197 5.17 -21.30 -2.15
CA ASN A 197 4.80 -21.88 -0.86
C ASN A 197 3.97 -23.17 -1.05
N LYS A 198 3.75 -23.90 0.05
CA LYS A 198 3.02 -25.18 0.03
C LYS A 198 1.64 -25.06 -0.63
N LEU A 199 0.92 -23.98 -0.37
CA LEU A 199 -0.42 -23.78 -0.91
C LEU A 199 -0.41 -23.57 -2.44
N GLU A 200 0.62 -22.88 -2.96
CA GLU A 200 0.81 -22.68 -4.39
C GLU A 200 1.23 -23.97 -5.12
N ILE A 201 1.92 -24.86 -4.42
CA ILE A 201 2.35 -26.16 -4.97
C ILE A 201 1.19 -27.17 -5.02
N GLU A 202 0.29 -27.13 -4.04
CA GLU A 202 -0.81 -28.09 -3.89
C GLU A 202 -2.08 -27.73 -4.70
N ASN A 203 -2.15 -26.54 -5.34
CA ASN A 203 -3.30 -26.07 -6.12
C ASN A 203 -2.92 -25.69 -7.56
#